data_526b49fec772b0b560b94c9d69c68828
#
_entry.id   526b49fec772b0b560b94c9d69c68828
#
_cell.length_a   1.000
_cell.length_b   1.000
_cell.length_c   1.000
_cell.angle_alpha   90.00
_cell.angle_beta   90.00
_cell.angle_gamma   90.00
#
_symmetry.space_group_name_H-M   'P 1'
#
loop_
_entity.id
_entity.type
_entity.pdbx_description
1 polymer ?
#
loop_
_entity_poly.entity_id
_entity_poly.type
_entity_poly.pdbx_seq_one_letter_code
_entity_poly.pdbx_strand_id
1 'polypeptide(L)'
;MNSLEYLNKVVTIKIDRPMGSKHPKHSFIYPINYGYVPNTVSGDGEELDSYVLGIYEPLETFTGRCIAIIHRTNDNDDKLVVVPEDKTFTNEEIKVLTDFQEQYFKNIIIRPNDYINWNKNIPELSVTNLEDSLRFYKMAGFKVEYDRPEDKFAFISLDDIQFMLQELSDNDKWNVGELQYPFGNGINFQLEVDDLDEIYNNFKENNYEIAFDIEENWYRHDDKMLGNKEFLIQDPDGYLLRFTQDLGEISAHF
;
A
#
# COMPACT_ATOMS: atom_id res chain seq x y z
N MET A 1 12.76 -12.55 3.39
CA MET A 1 12.04 -11.26 3.59
C MET A 1 11.63 -10.77 2.21
N ASN A 2 10.46 -10.16 2.05
CA ASN A 2 10.00 -9.68 0.75
C ASN A 2 10.51 -8.24 0.53
N SER A 3 11.35 -8.01 -0.47
CA SER A 3 11.89 -6.69 -0.83
C SER A 3 10.80 -5.66 -1.13
N LEU A 4 9.64 -6.13 -1.63
CA LEU A 4 8.48 -5.31 -1.99
C LEU A 4 7.86 -4.57 -0.78
N GLU A 5 8.06 -5.08 0.43
CA GLU A 5 7.58 -4.43 1.67
C GLU A 5 8.25 -3.07 1.94
N TYR A 6 9.36 -2.79 1.27
CA TYR A 6 10.11 -1.53 1.42
C TYR A 6 9.67 -0.44 0.44
N LEU A 7 8.86 -0.77 -0.57
CA LEU A 7 8.36 0.23 -1.53
C LEU A 7 7.62 1.36 -0.80
N ASN A 8 7.97 2.58 -1.17
CA ASN A 8 7.46 3.84 -0.61
C ASN A 8 7.76 4.09 0.89
N LYS A 9 8.54 3.22 1.55
CA LYS A 9 8.95 3.40 2.95
C LYS A 9 10.28 4.13 3.08
N VAL A 10 10.45 4.82 4.20
CA VAL A 10 11.73 5.41 4.61
C VAL A 10 12.59 4.31 5.22
N VAL A 11 13.81 4.17 4.72
CA VAL A 11 14.76 3.14 5.15
C VAL A 11 16.12 3.73 5.43
N THR A 12 16.86 3.12 6.35
CA THR A 12 18.25 3.49 6.65
C THR A 12 19.19 2.46 6.05
N ILE A 13 20.12 2.93 5.21
CA ILE A 13 21.11 2.13 4.51
C ILE A 13 22.46 2.32 5.18
N LYS A 14 23.15 1.22 5.48
CA LYS A 14 24.55 1.22 5.83
C LYS A 14 25.37 1.09 4.55
N ILE A 15 26.22 2.07 4.28
CA ILE A 15 27.03 2.12 3.06
C ILE A 15 28.32 1.34 3.29
N ASP A 16 28.53 0.29 2.54
CA ASP A 16 29.78 -0.50 2.54
C ASP A 16 30.58 -0.35 1.25
N ARG A 17 29.98 0.29 0.24
CA ARG A 17 30.59 0.69 -1.04
C ARG A 17 30.30 2.17 -1.31
N PRO A 18 31.05 3.08 -0.69
CA PRO A 18 30.87 4.51 -0.93
C PRO A 18 31.14 4.87 -2.39
N MET A 19 30.48 5.93 -2.87
CA MET A 19 30.74 6.49 -4.18
C MET A 19 32.25 6.70 -4.41
N GLY A 20 32.79 6.26 -5.54
CA GLY A 20 34.22 6.31 -5.88
C GLY A 20 35.04 5.13 -5.35
N SER A 21 34.48 4.23 -4.54
CA SER A 21 35.19 3.02 -4.08
C SER A 21 35.32 1.97 -5.19
N LYS A 22 36.36 1.13 -5.09
CA LYS A 22 36.57 0.01 -6.02
C LYS A 22 35.82 -1.23 -5.57
N HIS A 23 35.26 -1.96 -6.52
CA HIS A 23 34.67 -3.27 -6.22
C HIS A 23 35.78 -4.26 -5.81
N PRO A 24 35.60 -5.07 -4.73
CA PRO A 24 36.65 -5.93 -4.18
C PRO A 24 37.10 -7.06 -5.14
N LYS A 25 36.21 -7.52 -6.03
CA LYS A 25 36.44 -8.65 -6.93
C LYS A 25 36.46 -8.27 -8.43
N HIS A 26 35.94 -7.09 -8.78
CA HIS A 26 35.82 -6.64 -10.18
C HIS A 26 36.51 -5.31 -10.40
N SER A 27 36.80 -4.96 -11.66
CA SER A 27 37.64 -3.80 -12.00
C SER A 27 36.89 -2.47 -12.06
N PHE A 28 35.58 -2.42 -11.74
CA PHE A 28 34.80 -1.19 -11.79
C PHE A 28 34.84 -0.40 -10.48
N ILE A 29 34.50 0.87 -10.59
CA ILE A 29 34.35 1.81 -9.49
C ILE A 29 32.84 2.05 -9.31
N TYR A 30 32.37 2.12 -8.07
CA TYR A 30 30.99 2.47 -7.76
C TYR A 30 30.74 3.96 -8.09
N PRO A 31 29.92 4.29 -9.10
CA PRO A 31 29.63 5.68 -9.45
C PRO A 31 28.59 6.33 -8.53
N ILE A 32 27.94 5.54 -7.67
CA ILE A 32 26.94 5.92 -6.68
C ILE A 32 27.23 5.22 -5.36
N ASN A 33 26.61 5.66 -4.27
CA ASN A 33 26.70 4.95 -3.01
C ASN A 33 25.89 3.64 -3.09
N TYR A 34 26.44 2.58 -2.52
CA TYR A 34 25.83 1.25 -2.44
C TYR A 34 26.04 0.69 -1.04
N GLY A 35 25.06 -0.03 -0.55
CA GLY A 35 25.08 -0.61 0.78
C GLY A 35 23.91 -1.56 0.99
N TYR A 36 23.48 -1.72 2.21
CA TYR A 36 22.45 -2.67 2.60
C TYR A 36 21.59 -2.15 3.75
N VAL A 37 20.41 -2.74 3.91
CA VAL A 37 19.51 -2.49 5.05
C VAL A 37 19.93 -3.40 6.20
N PRO A 38 20.39 -2.86 7.34
CA PRO A 38 20.85 -3.68 8.47
C PRO A 38 19.73 -4.55 9.04
N ASN A 39 20.10 -5.75 9.53
CA ASN A 39 19.21 -6.72 10.16
C ASN A 39 18.11 -7.28 9.23
N THR A 40 18.34 -7.28 7.93
CA THR A 40 17.49 -7.92 6.93
C THR A 40 18.12 -9.22 6.43
N VAL A 41 17.33 -10.05 5.75
CA VAL A 41 17.82 -11.26 5.06
C VAL A 41 17.18 -11.29 3.69
N SER A 42 18.00 -11.18 2.62
CA SER A 42 17.59 -11.31 1.22
C SER A 42 17.48 -12.78 0.80
N GLY A 43 17.10 -13.01 -0.44
CA GLY A 43 16.92 -14.35 -0.99
C GLY A 43 18.19 -15.18 -1.10
N ASP A 44 19.36 -14.56 -1.12
CA ASP A 44 20.69 -15.20 -1.11
C ASP A 44 21.24 -15.46 0.30
N GLY A 45 20.54 -15.00 1.36
CA GLY A 45 20.91 -15.17 2.77
C GLY A 45 21.75 -14.04 3.34
N GLU A 46 22.16 -13.07 2.54
CA GLU A 46 22.83 -11.83 2.97
C GLU A 46 21.81 -10.73 3.29
N GLU A 47 22.27 -9.57 3.75
CA GLU A 47 21.41 -8.41 3.97
C GLU A 47 20.89 -7.83 2.64
N LEU A 48 19.71 -7.22 2.67
CA LEU A 48 19.06 -6.67 1.47
C LEU A 48 19.81 -5.45 0.96
N ASP A 49 20.37 -5.57 -0.20
CA ASP A 49 21.22 -4.56 -0.86
C ASP A 49 20.43 -3.35 -1.37
N SER A 50 21.10 -2.21 -1.47
CA SER A 50 20.49 -0.95 -1.90
C SER A 50 21.44 -0.05 -2.67
N TYR A 51 20.93 0.54 -3.75
CA TYR A 51 21.51 1.72 -4.40
C TYR A 51 20.96 2.99 -3.78
N VAL A 52 21.86 3.97 -3.50
CA VAL A 52 21.47 5.31 -3.06
C VAL A 52 21.69 6.28 -4.22
N LEU A 53 20.60 6.84 -4.75
CA LEU A 53 20.63 7.79 -5.86
C LEU A 53 20.41 9.23 -5.38
N GLY A 54 20.93 10.18 -6.14
CA GLY A 54 20.71 11.62 -5.87
C GLY A 54 21.66 12.23 -4.85
N ILE A 55 22.62 11.48 -4.31
CA ILE A 55 23.71 11.97 -3.46
C ILE A 55 25.02 11.74 -4.21
N TYR A 56 25.80 12.79 -4.38
CA TYR A 56 27.01 12.80 -5.21
C TYR A 56 28.31 12.97 -4.39
N GLU A 57 28.28 12.50 -3.16
CA GLU A 57 29.43 12.41 -2.25
C GLU A 57 29.46 11.05 -1.54
N PRO A 58 30.64 10.56 -1.13
CA PRO A 58 30.74 9.32 -0.37
C PRO A 58 30.04 9.43 0.99
N LEU A 59 29.28 8.40 1.37
CA LEU A 59 28.54 8.33 2.64
C LEU A 59 28.98 7.11 3.45
N GLU A 60 28.72 7.13 4.77
CA GLU A 60 28.78 5.96 5.67
C GLU A 60 27.39 5.36 5.91
N THR A 61 26.38 6.22 5.99
CA THR A 61 24.98 5.84 6.16
C THR A 61 24.07 6.80 5.41
N PHE A 62 22.89 6.35 5.04
CA PHE A 62 21.88 7.19 4.39
C PHE A 62 20.48 6.77 4.83
N THR A 63 19.62 7.74 5.12
CA THR A 63 18.19 7.53 5.36
C THR A 63 17.39 8.24 4.29
N GLY A 64 16.52 7.52 3.59
CA GLY A 64 15.73 8.05 2.51
C GLY A 64 14.58 7.12 2.12
N ARG A 65 13.82 7.52 1.11
CA ARG A 65 12.63 6.79 0.64
C ARG A 65 13.00 5.77 -0.44
N CYS A 66 12.53 4.54 -0.29
CA CYS A 66 12.62 3.51 -1.33
C CYS A 66 11.59 3.79 -2.43
N ILE A 67 12.07 4.17 -3.62
CA ILE A 67 11.22 4.54 -4.78
C ILE A 67 11.06 3.44 -5.80
N ALA A 68 11.88 2.39 -5.74
CA ALA A 68 11.83 1.26 -6.66
C ALA A 68 12.60 0.06 -6.10
N ILE A 69 12.31 -1.10 -6.67
CA ILE A 69 13.09 -2.33 -6.49
C ILE A 69 13.59 -2.77 -7.86
N ILE A 70 14.87 -3.08 -7.96
CA ILE A 70 15.43 -3.80 -9.10
C ILE A 70 15.33 -5.28 -8.77
N HIS A 71 14.35 -5.94 -9.38
CA HIS A 71 14.13 -7.37 -9.25
C HIS A 71 14.88 -8.12 -10.33
N ARG A 72 15.86 -8.94 -9.95
CA ARG A 72 16.64 -9.77 -10.85
C ARG A 72 15.92 -11.08 -11.15
N THR A 73 15.48 -11.27 -12.38
CA THR A 73 14.69 -12.45 -12.79
C THR A 73 15.53 -13.72 -12.96
N ASN A 74 16.83 -13.62 -12.98
CA ASN A 74 17.79 -14.72 -13.11
C ASN A 74 18.75 -14.85 -11.92
N ASP A 75 18.47 -14.15 -10.83
CA ASP A 75 19.22 -14.16 -9.58
C ASP A 75 18.21 -14.01 -8.41
N ASN A 76 18.61 -14.40 -7.22
CA ASN A 76 17.72 -14.34 -6.04
C ASN A 76 18.09 -13.17 -5.11
N ASP A 77 18.48 -12.05 -5.71
CA ASP A 77 19.08 -10.92 -5.03
C ASP A 77 18.50 -9.59 -5.54
N ASP A 78 17.43 -9.14 -4.91
CA ASP A 78 16.79 -7.87 -5.20
C ASP A 78 17.59 -6.69 -4.65
N LYS A 79 17.49 -5.52 -5.30
CA LYS A 79 18.14 -4.28 -4.88
C LYS A 79 17.12 -3.18 -4.65
N LEU A 80 17.15 -2.54 -3.49
CA LEU A 80 16.37 -1.32 -3.27
C LEU A 80 16.98 -0.13 -4.02
N VAL A 81 16.16 0.80 -4.45
CA VAL A 81 16.57 2.11 -4.95
C VAL A 81 16.06 3.16 -3.98
N VAL A 82 16.98 3.76 -3.22
CA VAL A 82 16.67 4.70 -2.14
C VAL A 82 17.16 6.10 -2.49
N VAL A 83 16.33 7.11 -2.25
CA VAL A 83 16.60 8.50 -2.63
C VAL A 83 16.24 9.46 -1.49
N PRO A 84 16.76 10.73 -1.50
CA PRO A 84 16.21 11.80 -0.66
C PRO A 84 14.70 11.98 -0.89
N GLU A 85 13.95 12.37 0.14
CA GLU A 85 12.48 12.48 0.07
C GLU A 85 11.99 13.46 -1.00
N ASP A 86 12.77 14.47 -1.31
CA ASP A 86 12.49 15.51 -2.30
C ASP A 86 12.90 15.15 -3.73
N LYS A 87 13.47 13.94 -3.95
CA LYS A 87 13.97 13.51 -5.27
C LYS A 87 13.16 12.34 -5.82
N THR A 88 13.04 12.35 -7.15
CA THR A 88 12.45 11.28 -7.95
C THR A 88 13.35 10.95 -9.12
N PHE A 89 13.27 9.70 -9.62
CA PHE A 89 14.02 9.23 -10.79
C PHE A 89 13.09 8.40 -11.67
N THR A 90 13.19 8.55 -12.97
CA THR A 90 12.49 7.69 -13.94
C THR A 90 13.12 6.30 -14.00
N ASN A 91 12.45 5.32 -14.62
CA ASN A 91 13.03 3.98 -14.81
C ASN A 91 14.29 4.02 -15.69
N GLU A 92 14.30 4.90 -16.68
CA GLU A 92 15.44 5.13 -17.58
C GLU A 92 16.66 5.67 -16.80
N GLU A 93 16.45 6.66 -15.93
CA GLU A 93 17.51 7.21 -15.08
C GLU A 93 18.05 6.17 -14.11
N ILE A 94 17.18 5.39 -13.46
CA ILE A 94 17.60 4.29 -12.58
C ILE A 94 18.46 3.29 -13.36
N LYS A 95 18.00 2.84 -14.53
CA LYS A 95 18.76 1.91 -15.39
C LYS A 95 20.14 2.44 -15.72
N VAL A 96 20.24 3.70 -16.16
CA VAL A 96 21.53 4.33 -16.51
C VAL A 96 22.46 4.39 -15.30
N LEU A 97 21.93 4.81 -14.12
CA LEU A 97 22.74 4.98 -12.92
C LEU A 97 23.21 3.66 -12.30
N THR A 98 22.48 2.57 -12.52
CA THR A 98 22.80 1.24 -11.98
C THR A 98 23.41 0.28 -12.99
N ASP A 99 23.53 0.68 -14.27
CA ASP A 99 24.04 -0.14 -15.38
C ASP A 99 25.44 -0.70 -15.15
N PHE A 100 26.30 0.01 -14.39
CA PHE A 100 27.64 -0.44 -14.06
C PHE A 100 27.67 -1.84 -13.40
N GLN A 101 26.58 -2.26 -12.76
CA GLN A 101 26.41 -3.57 -12.14
C GLN A 101 25.25 -4.36 -12.77
N GLU A 102 24.11 -3.71 -13.03
CA GLU A 102 22.88 -4.38 -13.46
C GLU A 102 22.91 -4.86 -14.92
N GLN A 103 23.82 -4.38 -15.78
CA GLN A 103 24.02 -4.88 -17.15
C GLN A 103 24.34 -6.39 -17.23
N TYR A 104 24.80 -6.99 -16.14
CA TYR A 104 25.15 -8.42 -16.06
C TYR A 104 23.96 -9.31 -15.68
N PHE A 105 22.82 -8.74 -15.34
CA PHE A 105 21.62 -9.43 -14.86
C PHE A 105 20.40 -9.12 -15.73
N LYS A 106 19.48 -10.09 -15.78
CA LYS A 106 18.14 -9.81 -16.30
C LYS A 106 17.30 -9.24 -15.17
N ASN A 107 16.85 -8.02 -15.31
CA ASN A 107 16.10 -7.35 -14.26
C ASN A 107 14.87 -6.59 -14.78
N ILE A 108 13.94 -6.32 -13.88
CA ILE A 108 12.83 -5.40 -14.04
C ILE A 108 12.84 -4.41 -12.88
N ILE A 109 12.38 -3.18 -13.13
CA ILE A 109 12.19 -2.17 -12.09
C ILE A 109 10.73 -2.20 -11.68
N ILE A 110 10.48 -2.46 -10.40
CA ILE A 110 9.15 -2.48 -9.78
C ILE A 110 8.97 -1.16 -9.02
N ARG A 111 7.88 -0.46 -9.30
CA ARG A 111 7.50 0.79 -8.63
C ARG A 111 6.41 0.55 -7.59
N PRO A 112 6.20 1.49 -6.65
CA PRO A 112 5.06 1.43 -5.74
C PRO A 112 3.71 1.28 -6.46
N ASN A 113 3.56 1.95 -7.61
CA ASN A 113 2.33 1.89 -8.41
C ASN A 113 2.20 0.63 -9.29
N ASP A 114 3.31 -0.11 -9.48
CA ASP A 114 3.31 -1.36 -10.26
C ASP A 114 3.04 -2.57 -9.38
N TYR A 115 3.04 -2.37 -8.06
CA TYR A 115 2.87 -3.44 -7.08
C TYR A 115 1.66 -3.17 -6.18
N ILE A 116 0.72 -4.07 -6.25
CA ILE A 116 -0.42 -4.11 -5.33
C ILE A 116 -0.03 -5.03 -4.17
N ASN A 117 0.08 -4.47 -2.97
CA ASN A 117 0.26 -5.26 -1.76
C ASN A 117 -1.08 -5.94 -1.41
N TRP A 118 -1.25 -7.18 -1.86
CA TRP A 118 -2.47 -7.93 -1.65
C TRP A 118 -2.65 -8.31 -0.18
N ASN A 119 -3.76 -7.91 0.42
CA ASN A 119 -4.16 -8.40 1.73
C ASN A 119 -4.50 -9.88 1.67
N LYS A 120 -4.26 -10.61 2.75
CA LYS A 120 -4.59 -12.05 2.83
C LYS A 120 -6.11 -12.30 2.86
N ASN A 121 -6.89 -11.30 3.24
CA ASN A 121 -8.33 -11.32 3.24
C ASN A 121 -8.83 -10.07 2.49
N ILE A 122 -9.50 -10.27 1.38
CA ILE A 122 -10.05 -9.21 0.54
C ILE A 122 -11.51 -9.56 0.28
N PRO A 123 -12.46 -8.81 0.85
CA PRO A 123 -13.86 -9.00 0.54
C PRO A 123 -14.16 -8.69 -0.93
N GLU A 124 -14.94 -9.56 -1.57
CA GLU A 124 -15.53 -9.30 -2.89
C GLU A 124 -17.01 -8.98 -2.69
N LEU A 125 -17.40 -7.77 -3.07
CA LEU A 125 -18.74 -7.25 -2.91
C LEU A 125 -19.48 -7.35 -4.24
N SER A 126 -20.59 -8.06 -4.24
CA SER A 126 -21.53 -8.06 -5.38
C SER A 126 -22.25 -6.72 -5.42
N VAL A 127 -22.22 -6.05 -6.57
CA VAL A 127 -22.87 -4.73 -6.75
C VAL A 127 -23.87 -4.76 -7.90
N THR A 128 -24.93 -3.95 -7.80
CA THR A 128 -25.94 -3.88 -8.86
C THR A 128 -25.49 -3.00 -10.03
N ASN A 129 -24.62 -2.01 -9.76
CA ASN A 129 -24.06 -1.11 -10.75
C ASN A 129 -22.65 -0.72 -10.34
N LEU A 130 -21.65 -1.19 -11.08
CA LEU A 130 -20.24 -0.95 -10.77
C LEU A 130 -19.87 0.54 -10.81
N GLU A 131 -20.43 1.32 -11.76
CA GLU A 131 -20.12 2.75 -11.89
C GLU A 131 -20.64 3.55 -10.69
N ASP A 132 -21.83 3.24 -10.18
CA ASP A 132 -22.40 3.89 -9.00
C ASP A 132 -21.59 3.56 -7.75
N SER A 133 -21.20 2.29 -7.58
CA SER A 133 -20.34 1.85 -6.48
C SER A 133 -18.98 2.52 -6.54
N LEU A 134 -18.32 2.57 -7.70
CA LEU A 134 -17.03 3.25 -7.85
C LEU A 134 -17.11 4.74 -7.52
N ARG A 135 -18.21 5.41 -7.88
CA ARG A 135 -18.43 6.81 -7.52
C ARG A 135 -18.53 7.01 -6.01
N PHE A 136 -19.26 6.12 -5.32
CA PHE A 136 -19.38 6.11 -3.88
C PHE A 136 -18.02 5.88 -3.19
N TYR A 137 -17.32 4.81 -3.56
CA TYR A 137 -16.03 4.48 -2.93
C TYR A 137 -14.95 5.53 -3.21
N LYS A 138 -14.99 6.20 -4.37
CA LYS A 138 -14.11 7.34 -4.67
C LYS A 138 -14.35 8.53 -3.72
N MET A 139 -15.60 8.81 -3.31
CA MET A 139 -15.89 9.85 -2.32
C MET A 139 -15.33 9.50 -0.94
N ALA A 140 -15.25 8.22 -0.61
CA ALA A 140 -14.57 7.73 0.59
C ALA A 140 -13.04 7.74 0.50
N GLY A 141 -12.47 8.14 -0.66
CA GLY A 141 -11.01 8.20 -0.86
C GLY A 141 -10.41 6.96 -1.51
N PHE A 142 -11.21 5.92 -1.83
CA PHE A 142 -10.70 4.75 -2.53
C PHE A 142 -10.22 5.09 -3.94
N LYS A 143 -9.14 4.46 -4.37
CA LYS A 143 -8.62 4.46 -5.74
C LYS A 143 -8.87 3.11 -6.39
N VAL A 144 -9.04 3.12 -7.71
CA VAL A 144 -9.05 1.89 -8.52
C VAL A 144 -7.61 1.49 -8.76
N GLU A 145 -7.22 0.32 -8.29
CA GLU A 145 -5.89 -0.25 -8.55
C GLU A 145 -5.82 -0.87 -9.95
N TYR A 146 -6.85 -1.62 -10.31
CA TYR A 146 -7.10 -2.09 -11.67
C TYR A 146 -8.58 -2.45 -11.85
N ASP A 147 -9.01 -2.53 -13.10
CA ASP A 147 -10.33 -2.97 -13.48
C ASP A 147 -10.29 -3.96 -14.66
N ARG A 148 -11.41 -4.64 -14.87
CA ARG A 148 -11.71 -5.46 -16.02
C ARG A 148 -13.11 -5.07 -16.49
N PRO A 149 -13.22 -4.04 -17.36
CA PRO A 149 -14.52 -3.52 -17.81
C PRO A 149 -15.38 -4.58 -18.51
N GLU A 150 -14.75 -5.50 -19.25
CA GLU A 150 -15.40 -6.64 -19.92
C GLU A 150 -16.08 -7.59 -18.95
N ASP A 151 -15.54 -7.74 -17.74
CA ASP A 151 -16.08 -8.56 -16.66
C ASP A 151 -16.92 -7.73 -15.69
N LYS A 152 -17.01 -6.41 -15.86
CA LYS A 152 -17.64 -5.47 -14.93
C LYS A 152 -17.09 -5.62 -13.50
N PHE A 153 -15.78 -5.64 -13.40
CA PHE A 153 -15.03 -5.87 -12.16
C PHE A 153 -14.07 -4.72 -11.91
N ALA A 154 -13.89 -4.36 -10.63
CA ALA A 154 -12.84 -3.45 -10.18
C ALA A 154 -12.24 -3.92 -8.85
N PHE A 155 -10.92 -3.72 -8.72
CA PHE A 155 -10.20 -3.84 -7.47
C PHE A 155 -9.85 -2.45 -6.96
N ILE A 156 -10.28 -2.13 -5.75
CA ILE A 156 -10.14 -0.81 -5.14
C ILE A 156 -9.39 -0.87 -3.82
N SER A 157 -8.69 0.20 -3.47
CA SER A 157 -8.00 0.33 -2.19
C SER A 157 -8.09 1.74 -1.60
N LEU A 158 -8.07 1.80 -0.27
CA LEU A 158 -7.82 3.00 0.54
C LEU A 158 -6.78 2.61 1.58
N ASP A 159 -5.54 3.08 1.42
CA ASP A 159 -4.38 2.62 2.18
C ASP A 159 -4.28 1.07 2.16
N ASP A 160 -4.31 0.43 3.34
CA ASP A 160 -4.30 -1.03 3.46
C ASP A 160 -5.71 -1.68 3.37
N ILE A 161 -6.76 -0.88 3.20
CA ILE A 161 -8.14 -1.39 3.02
C ILE A 161 -8.34 -1.76 1.56
N GLN A 162 -8.81 -2.98 1.29
CA GLN A 162 -8.99 -3.48 -0.08
C GLN A 162 -10.33 -4.16 -0.26
N PHE A 163 -11.00 -3.85 -1.37
CA PHE A 163 -12.22 -4.50 -1.82
C PHE A 163 -12.14 -4.90 -3.29
N MET A 164 -12.82 -5.99 -3.64
CA MET A 164 -13.21 -6.32 -4.99
C MET A 164 -14.67 -5.94 -5.18
N LEU A 165 -15.00 -5.29 -6.29
CA LEU A 165 -16.37 -4.98 -6.68
C LEU A 165 -16.69 -5.76 -7.94
N GLN A 166 -17.72 -6.60 -7.90
CA GLN A 166 -18.18 -7.38 -9.03
C GLN A 166 -19.65 -7.06 -9.31
N GLU A 167 -19.95 -6.51 -10.51
CA GLU A 167 -21.34 -6.31 -10.89
C GLU A 167 -22.02 -7.66 -11.12
N LEU A 168 -23.24 -7.78 -10.62
CA LEU A 168 -24.04 -9.00 -10.72
C LEU A 168 -24.26 -9.43 -12.16
N SER A 169 -24.15 -10.72 -12.42
CA SER A 169 -24.43 -11.35 -13.70
C SER A 169 -25.26 -12.61 -13.54
N ASP A 170 -25.97 -13.02 -14.60
CA ASP A 170 -26.84 -14.21 -14.58
C ASP A 170 -26.10 -15.53 -14.29
N ASN A 171 -24.77 -15.54 -14.42
CA ASN A 171 -23.91 -16.73 -14.23
C ASN A 171 -22.94 -16.59 -13.05
N ASP A 172 -23.30 -15.80 -12.05
CA ASP A 172 -22.41 -15.52 -10.92
C ASP A 172 -22.30 -16.74 -10.00
N LYS A 173 -21.16 -17.42 -10.04
CA LYS A 173 -20.83 -18.59 -9.22
C LYS A 173 -20.40 -18.25 -7.79
N TRP A 174 -20.18 -16.97 -7.51
CA TRP A 174 -19.67 -16.52 -6.22
C TRP A 174 -20.79 -16.24 -5.20
N ASN A 175 -22.04 -16.15 -5.65
CA ASN A 175 -23.18 -15.93 -4.80
C ASN A 175 -23.86 -17.23 -4.38
N VAL A 176 -24.14 -17.38 -3.08
CA VAL A 176 -24.72 -18.58 -2.48
C VAL A 176 -26.21 -18.39 -2.28
N GLY A 177 -26.94 -18.01 -3.31
CA GLY A 177 -28.37 -17.79 -3.27
C GLY A 177 -28.79 -16.45 -3.82
N GLU A 178 -30.08 -16.15 -3.70
CA GLU A 178 -30.65 -14.88 -4.17
C GLU A 178 -30.26 -13.74 -3.23
N LEU A 179 -29.66 -12.67 -3.80
CA LEU A 179 -29.33 -11.47 -3.06
C LEU A 179 -30.55 -10.56 -2.94
N GLN A 180 -30.78 -10.04 -1.74
CA GLN A 180 -31.85 -9.09 -1.43
C GLN A 180 -31.25 -7.87 -0.76
N TYR A 181 -31.67 -6.67 -1.22
CA TYR A 181 -31.27 -5.42 -0.58
C TYR A 181 -31.80 -5.33 0.88
N PRO A 182 -30.99 -4.89 1.84
CA PRO A 182 -29.58 -4.52 1.73
C PRO A 182 -28.68 -5.77 1.60
N PHE A 183 -27.75 -5.72 0.66
CA PHE A 183 -26.72 -6.77 0.54
C PHE A 183 -25.85 -6.77 1.80
N GLY A 184 -25.11 -7.73 2.13
CA GLY A 184 -24.30 -7.74 3.35
C GLY A 184 -25.11 -7.68 4.67
N ASN A 185 -26.40 -8.05 4.65
CA ASN A 185 -27.24 -8.09 5.85
C ASN A 185 -26.61 -9.00 6.93
N GLY A 186 -26.31 -8.41 8.11
CA GLY A 186 -25.61 -9.10 9.20
C GLY A 186 -24.09 -8.97 9.17
N ILE A 187 -23.51 -8.21 8.22
CA ILE A 187 -22.09 -7.87 8.15
C ILE A 187 -21.95 -6.34 8.19
N ASN A 188 -20.93 -5.85 8.87
CA ASN A 188 -20.40 -4.51 8.68
C ASN A 188 -18.89 -4.58 8.51
N PHE A 189 -18.33 -3.63 7.76
CA PHE A 189 -16.89 -3.48 7.57
C PHE A 189 -16.38 -2.32 8.40
N GLN A 190 -15.48 -2.58 9.34
CA GLN A 190 -14.78 -1.53 10.05
C GLN A 190 -13.57 -1.12 9.22
N LEU A 191 -13.48 0.17 8.91
CA LEU A 191 -12.47 0.78 8.06
C LEU A 191 -11.76 1.85 8.88
N GLU A 192 -10.54 1.55 9.34
CA GLU A 192 -9.73 2.52 10.07
C GLU A 192 -9.06 3.49 9.11
N VAL A 193 -9.19 4.79 9.38
CA VAL A 193 -8.69 5.87 8.52
C VAL A 193 -8.01 6.96 9.37
N ASP A 194 -7.07 7.68 8.75
CA ASP A 194 -6.32 8.74 9.43
C ASP A 194 -7.16 10.02 9.63
N ASP A 195 -7.99 10.39 8.67
CA ASP A 195 -8.87 11.58 8.70
C ASP A 195 -10.33 11.22 8.41
N LEU A 196 -11.04 10.89 9.47
CA LEU A 196 -12.47 10.52 9.39
C LEU A 196 -13.34 11.73 9.03
N ASP A 197 -12.97 12.95 9.49
CA ASP A 197 -13.77 14.15 9.24
C ASP A 197 -13.78 14.52 7.76
N GLU A 198 -12.66 14.35 7.05
CA GLU A 198 -12.59 14.59 5.61
C GLU A 198 -13.58 13.69 4.86
N ILE A 199 -13.57 12.40 5.15
CA ILE A 199 -14.46 11.42 4.49
C ILE A 199 -15.94 11.72 4.81
N TYR A 200 -16.25 11.97 6.08
CA TYR A 200 -17.60 12.32 6.51
C TYR A 200 -18.12 13.58 5.79
N ASN A 201 -17.31 14.64 5.73
CA ASN A 201 -17.68 15.88 5.06
C ASN A 201 -17.87 15.68 3.55
N ASN A 202 -17.03 14.87 2.89
CA ASN A 202 -17.17 14.53 1.48
C ASN A 202 -18.54 13.91 1.18
N PHE A 203 -19.01 12.99 2.03
CA PHE A 203 -20.34 12.40 1.87
C PHE A 203 -21.47 13.41 2.11
N LYS A 204 -21.37 14.24 3.16
CA LYS A 204 -22.37 15.29 3.47
C LYS A 204 -22.49 16.33 2.35
N GLU A 205 -21.38 16.80 1.81
CA GLU A 205 -21.34 17.78 0.72
C GLU A 205 -21.96 17.23 -0.58
N ASN A 206 -21.84 15.91 -0.80
CA ASN A 206 -22.44 15.22 -1.93
C ASN A 206 -23.87 14.68 -1.65
N ASN A 207 -24.48 15.09 -0.51
CA ASN A 207 -25.84 14.73 -0.10
C ASN A 207 -26.06 13.21 0.04
N TYR A 208 -25.04 12.45 0.42
CA TYR A 208 -25.23 11.05 0.81
C TYR A 208 -25.85 10.95 2.19
N GLU A 209 -26.76 9.99 2.35
CA GLU A 209 -27.40 9.71 3.62
C GLU A 209 -26.44 8.99 4.57
N ILE A 210 -26.15 9.62 5.70
CA ILE A 210 -25.35 9.01 6.77
C ILE A 210 -26.30 8.17 7.64
N ALA A 211 -25.99 6.89 7.81
CA ALA A 211 -26.82 5.98 8.61
C ALA A 211 -26.72 6.30 10.11
N PHE A 212 -25.50 6.61 10.60
CA PHE A 212 -25.25 7.09 11.96
C PHE A 212 -24.17 8.18 11.89
N ASP A 213 -24.48 9.34 12.43
CA ASP A 213 -23.58 10.49 12.48
C ASP A 213 -22.36 10.22 13.36
N ILE A 214 -21.34 11.08 13.29
CA ILE A 214 -20.09 10.92 14.05
C ILE A 214 -20.39 10.84 15.55
N GLU A 215 -19.82 9.83 16.19
CA GLU A 215 -19.79 9.66 17.64
C GLU A 215 -18.42 9.16 18.12
N GLU A 216 -18.13 9.41 19.39
CA GLU A 216 -16.93 8.88 20.07
C GLU A 216 -17.35 7.78 21.02
N ASN A 217 -16.77 6.60 20.86
CA ASN A 217 -17.04 5.43 21.66
C ASN A 217 -15.76 4.93 22.34
N TRP A 218 -15.89 4.49 23.59
CA TRP A 218 -14.80 3.95 24.38
C TRP A 218 -15.13 2.51 24.78
N TYR A 219 -14.29 1.57 24.29
CA TYR A 219 -14.48 0.14 24.48
C TYR A 219 -13.49 -0.41 25.49
N ARG A 220 -13.97 -1.24 26.42
CA ARG A 220 -13.10 -1.86 27.40
C ARG A 220 -12.19 -2.92 26.77
N HIS A 221 -10.89 -2.80 27.05
CA HIS A 221 -9.88 -3.81 26.73
C HIS A 221 -8.98 -4.01 27.96
N ASP A 222 -9.24 -5.07 28.75
CA ASP A 222 -8.60 -5.38 30.03
C ASP A 222 -8.71 -4.22 31.04
N ASP A 223 -7.59 -3.57 31.38
CA ASP A 223 -7.46 -2.45 32.31
C ASP A 223 -7.46 -1.07 31.63
N LYS A 224 -7.76 -1.04 30.34
CA LYS A 224 -7.80 0.16 29.50
C LYS A 224 -9.16 0.35 28.83
N MET A 225 -9.36 1.55 28.32
CA MET A 225 -10.40 1.88 27.38
C MET A 225 -9.76 2.31 26.06
N LEU A 226 -10.18 1.73 24.95
CA LEU A 226 -9.78 2.11 23.60
C LEU A 226 -10.83 3.06 23.03
N GLY A 227 -10.42 4.24 22.59
CA GLY A 227 -11.29 5.24 22.02
C GLY A 227 -11.34 5.17 20.50
N ASN A 228 -12.54 5.18 19.96
CA ASN A 228 -12.77 5.30 18.52
C ASN A 228 -13.74 6.45 18.24
N LYS A 229 -13.41 7.31 17.29
CA LYS A 229 -14.34 8.21 16.62
C LYS A 229 -14.87 7.47 15.40
N GLU A 230 -16.19 7.40 15.22
CA GLU A 230 -16.75 6.59 14.14
C GLU A 230 -18.05 7.18 13.57
N PHE A 231 -18.33 6.87 12.30
CA PHE A 231 -19.64 7.05 11.67
C PHE A 231 -19.96 5.85 10.78
N LEU A 232 -21.26 5.64 10.50
CA LEU A 232 -21.70 4.55 9.65
C LEU A 232 -22.45 5.07 8.43
N ILE A 233 -22.20 4.44 7.29
CA ILE A 233 -22.85 4.75 6.02
C ILE A 233 -23.10 3.45 5.26
N GLN A 234 -24.18 3.40 4.49
CA GLN A 234 -24.41 2.31 3.54
C GLN A 234 -23.91 2.70 2.15
N ASP A 235 -23.29 1.76 1.48
CA ASP A 235 -22.97 1.91 0.06
C ASP A 235 -24.25 1.78 -0.80
N PRO A 236 -24.20 1.99 -2.13
CA PRO A 236 -25.39 1.91 -2.99
C PRO A 236 -26.14 0.57 -2.93
N ASP A 237 -25.48 -0.52 -2.60
CA ASP A 237 -26.06 -1.86 -2.50
C ASP A 237 -26.42 -2.28 -1.07
N GLY A 238 -26.20 -1.36 -0.10
CA GLY A 238 -26.60 -1.55 1.29
C GLY A 238 -25.57 -2.27 2.16
N TYR A 239 -24.31 -2.40 1.72
CA TYR A 239 -23.23 -2.82 2.59
C TYR A 239 -22.95 -1.75 3.64
N LEU A 240 -22.92 -2.15 4.91
CA LEU A 240 -22.69 -1.22 6.01
C LEU A 240 -21.19 -1.02 6.24
N LEU A 241 -20.73 0.20 6.01
CA LEU A 241 -19.35 0.62 6.26
C LEU A 241 -19.30 1.44 7.54
N ARG A 242 -18.40 1.08 8.45
CA ARG A 242 -18.09 1.80 9.67
C ARG A 242 -16.71 2.38 9.56
N PHE A 243 -16.62 3.65 9.22
CA PHE A 243 -15.36 4.39 9.24
C PHE A 243 -14.99 4.71 10.67
N THR A 244 -13.73 4.43 11.04
CA THR A 244 -13.20 4.64 12.40
C THR A 244 -11.87 5.38 12.35
N GLN A 245 -11.65 6.23 13.37
CA GLN A 245 -10.36 6.85 13.65
C GLN A 245 -9.97 6.56 15.09
N ASP A 246 -8.74 6.09 15.30
CA ASP A 246 -8.22 5.77 16.64
C ASP A 246 -8.06 7.06 17.46
N LEU A 247 -8.59 7.08 18.68
CA LEU A 247 -8.43 8.14 19.66
C LEU A 247 -7.42 7.79 20.76
N GLY A 248 -6.77 6.63 20.63
CA GLY A 248 -5.79 6.13 21.59
C GLY A 248 -6.41 5.41 22.79
N GLU A 249 -5.62 5.29 23.85
CA GLU A 249 -5.95 4.52 25.05
C GLU A 249 -6.00 5.42 26.29
N ILE A 250 -6.93 5.12 27.20
CA ILE A 250 -6.95 5.69 28.55
C ILE A 250 -7.06 4.58 29.59
N SER A 251 -6.57 4.83 30.82
CA SER A 251 -6.72 3.86 31.91
C SER A 251 -8.18 3.72 32.31
N ALA A 252 -8.66 2.49 32.41
CA ALA A 252 -9.99 2.22 32.99
C ALA A 252 -9.86 2.36 34.52
N HIS A 253 -10.20 3.56 35.03
CA HIS A 253 -10.36 3.74 36.48
C HIS A 253 -11.75 3.24 36.87
N PHE A 254 -11.79 2.08 37.54
CA PHE A 254 -12.98 1.53 38.19
C PHE A 254 -12.94 1.81 39.70
#